data_ce923bfb95434ada038f0d5d0337426d
#
_entry.id   ce923bfb95434ada038f0d5d0337426d
#
_cell.length_a   1.000
_cell.length_b   1.000
_cell.length_c   1.000
_cell.angle_alpha   90.00
_cell.angle_beta   90.00
_cell.angle_gamma   90.00
#
_symmetry.space_group_name_H-M   'P 1'
#
loop_
_entity.id
_entity.type
_entity.pdbx_description
1 polymer ?
#
loop_
_entity_poly.entity_id
_entity_poly.type
_entity_poly.pdbx_seq_one_letter_code
_entity_poly.pdbx_strand_id
1 'polypeptide(L)'
;MTDYSLSQVGILIQQKKYDAAEKILRQLLAQEPTNIYYLALLAELNLQQDRIDKAESIVEDAIGLSPDTPHLYYIKSRIDIQKDKYDDAEKSIKQAIELDPYIADYFAWLANIKLARKQYEESLQLADQALEIDPENLLALNVRSTVLIKLNKKEESFQTIEGALRQDPNNAYTHANYGWGLLEKGDHKKALKHFKEALKNDPNLDYAQKGMIEALKASNPVYRLFLKYSFWIGNLSAKYQWFFLLGLYFGTQGLSKLAKENPTLQPFLTPVVIVLVLFAFSTWVMKPISNLFLRFNTYGKFLLSKKEKVSANFVAVSLVVLLSGLFMYIYSGEDKYVVVGAYGFAMMVLCGMMFLPSKYNSIMIYTIAMAVLGLIAIWMAFTNNAATETIVNTFFVGFIAFQFLANFMVIRSSNR
;
A
#
# COMPACT_ATOMS: atom_id res chain seq x y z
N MET A 1 32.59 -12.40 -30.95
CA MET A 1 32.80 -11.40 -29.90
C MET A 1 31.46 -10.89 -29.31
N THR A 2 30.50 -10.61 -30.16
CA THR A 2 29.14 -10.11 -29.75
C THR A 2 28.38 -11.04 -28.79
N ASP A 3 28.34 -12.36 -29.05
CA ASP A 3 27.67 -13.33 -28.18
C ASP A 3 28.27 -13.42 -26.77
N TYR A 4 29.61 -13.33 -26.68
CA TYR A 4 30.29 -13.28 -25.39
C TYR A 4 29.94 -12.03 -24.61
N SER A 5 29.89 -10.87 -25.27
CA SER A 5 29.51 -9.59 -24.64
C SER A 5 28.07 -9.60 -24.16
N LEU A 6 27.13 -10.19 -24.90
CA LEU A 6 25.73 -10.33 -24.50
C LEU A 6 25.54 -11.29 -23.30
N SER A 7 26.24 -12.43 -23.32
CA SER A 7 26.26 -13.35 -22.18
C SER A 7 26.80 -12.67 -20.92
N GLN A 8 27.85 -11.84 -21.07
CA GLN A 8 28.40 -11.04 -19.98
C GLN A 8 27.39 -9.99 -19.46
N VAL A 9 26.64 -9.33 -20.35
CA VAL A 9 25.56 -8.40 -19.95
C VAL A 9 24.52 -9.12 -19.09
N GLY A 10 24.07 -10.31 -19.53
CA GLY A 10 23.10 -11.11 -18.75
C GLY A 10 23.61 -11.46 -17.36
N ILE A 11 24.86 -11.92 -17.24
CA ILE A 11 25.50 -12.22 -15.96
C ILE A 11 25.58 -10.97 -15.05
N LEU A 12 25.98 -9.84 -15.60
CA LEU A 12 26.09 -8.58 -14.87
C LEU A 12 24.74 -8.09 -14.35
N ILE A 13 23.68 -8.22 -15.15
CA ILE A 13 22.31 -7.92 -14.75
C ILE A 13 21.88 -8.81 -13.58
N GLN A 14 22.11 -10.13 -13.65
CA GLN A 14 21.83 -11.06 -12.56
C GLN A 14 22.59 -10.72 -11.28
N GLN A 15 23.83 -10.22 -11.42
CA GLN A 15 24.65 -9.77 -10.31
C GLN A 15 24.28 -8.35 -9.81
N LYS A 16 23.26 -7.71 -10.38
CA LYS A 16 22.85 -6.32 -10.10
C LYS A 16 23.97 -5.29 -10.36
N LYS A 17 24.95 -5.63 -11.22
CA LYS A 17 26.05 -4.73 -11.66
C LYS A 17 25.64 -3.92 -12.88
N TYR A 18 24.61 -3.12 -12.73
CA TYR A 18 23.93 -2.45 -13.84
C TYR A 18 24.81 -1.47 -14.61
N ASP A 19 25.67 -0.70 -13.95
CA ASP A 19 26.54 0.27 -14.61
C ASP A 19 27.57 -0.42 -15.54
N ALA A 20 28.07 -1.60 -15.13
CA ALA A 20 28.96 -2.38 -15.96
C ALA A 20 28.23 -2.98 -17.19
N ALA A 21 26.99 -3.46 -17.01
CA ALA A 21 26.15 -3.94 -18.09
C ALA A 21 25.82 -2.81 -19.08
N GLU A 22 25.46 -1.63 -18.59
CA GLU A 22 25.18 -0.45 -19.42
C GLU A 22 26.39 -0.07 -20.29
N LYS A 23 27.59 -0.08 -19.72
CA LYS A 23 28.83 0.24 -20.46
C LYS A 23 29.01 -0.69 -21.66
N ILE A 24 28.81 -2.00 -21.47
CA ILE A 24 28.94 -2.97 -22.56
C ILE A 24 27.85 -2.76 -23.61
N LEU A 25 26.59 -2.55 -23.21
CA LEU A 25 25.48 -2.30 -24.14
C LEU A 25 25.73 -1.03 -24.97
N ARG A 26 26.25 0.03 -24.37
CA ARG A 26 26.62 1.26 -25.10
C ARG A 26 27.77 1.05 -26.10
N GLN A 27 28.74 0.17 -25.79
CA GLN A 27 29.79 -0.20 -26.74
C GLN A 27 29.23 -0.99 -27.93
N LEU A 28 28.28 -1.89 -27.70
CA LEU A 28 27.60 -2.63 -28.76
C LEU A 28 26.75 -1.69 -29.63
N LEU A 29 26.01 -0.78 -29.04
CA LEU A 29 25.20 0.25 -29.73
C LEU A 29 26.08 1.27 -30.50
N ALA A 30 27.31 1.50 -30.08
CA ALA A 30 28.24 2.33 -30.87
C ALA A 30 28.64 1.67 -32.19
N GLN A 31 28.59 0.33 -32.28
CA GLN A 31 28.83 -0.44 -33.49
C GLN A 31 27.56 -0.61 -34.32
N GLU A 32 26.45 -0.86 -33.67
CA GLU A 32 25.12 -1.10 -34.25
C GLU A 32 24.04 -0.19 -33.61
N PRO A 33 23.98 1.10 -33.97
CA PRO A 33 23.13 2.08 -33.29
C PRO A 33 21.61 1.78 -33.37
N THR A 34 21.19 1.07 -34.41
CA THR A 34 19.77 0.74 -34.67
C THR A 34 19.42 -0.71 -34.31
N ASN A 35 20.28 -1.41 -33.57
CA ASN A 35 19.98 -2.76 -33.15
C ASN A 35 18.91 -2.78 -32.07
N ILE A 36 17.72 -3.21 -32.46
CA ILE A 36 16.50 -3.20 -31.60
C ILE A 36 16.69 -4.04 -30.33
N TYR A 37 17.37 -5.17 -30.43
CA TYR A 37 17.62 -6.03 -29.27
C TYR A 37 18.51 -5.34 -28.21
N TYR A 38 19.55 -4.62 -28.63
CA TYR A 38 20.41 -3.86 -27.70
C TYR A 38 19.68 -2.66 -27.09
N LEU A 39 18.84 -1.99 -27.89
CA LEU A 39 17.99 -0.89 -27.38
C LEU A 39 16.98 -1.41 -26.36
N ALA A 40 16.32 -2.55 -26.62
CA ALA A 40 15.39 -3.17 -25.68
C ALA A 40 16.09 -3.55 -24.36
N LEU A 41 17.26 -4.20 -24.41
CA LEU A 41 18.04 -4.52 -23.22
C LEU A 41 18.49 -3.28 -22.44
N LEU A 42 18.85 -2.20 -23.13
CA LEU A 42 19.25 -0.94 -22.50
C LEU A 42 18.05 -0.26 -21.84
N ALA A 43 16.88 -0.32 -22.45
CA ALA A 43 15.63 0.19 -21.87
C ALA A 43 15.23 -0.60 -20.61
N GLU A 44 15.26 -1.93 -20.65
CA GLU A 44 15.01 -2.78 -19.48
C GLU A 44 15.99 -2.52 -18.34
N LEU A 45 17.27 -2.35 -18.66
CA LEU A 45 18.30 -2.02 -17.69
C LEU A 45 18.02 -0.68 -16.99
N ASN A 46 17.62 0.35 -17.75
CA ASN A 46 17.24 1.64 -17.18
C ASN A 46 15.97 1.53 -16.33
N LEU A 47 14.99 0.71 -16.74
CA LEU A 47 13.79 0.44 -15.97
C LEU A 47 14.10 -0.22 -14.62
N GLN A 48 15.02 -1.18 -14.59
CA GLN A 48 15.48 -1.84 -13.36
C GLN A 48 16.24 -0.88 -12.41
N GLN A 49 16.85 0.18 -12.96
CA GLN A 49 17.54 1.22 -12.19
C GLN A 49 16.64 2.41 -11.79
N ASP A 50 15.31 2.30 -11.99
CA ASP A 50 14.34 3.37 -11.74
C ASP A 50 14.60 4.65 -12.56
N ARG A 51 15.31 4.51 -13.70
CA ARG A 51 15.58 5.62 -14.64
C ARG A 51 14.49 5.67 -15.71
N ILE A 52 13.25 5.90 -15.27
CA ILE A 52 12.03 5.73 -16.07
C ILE A 52 12.03 6.56 -17.35
N ASP A 53 12.38 7.86 -17.26
CA ASP A 53 12.35 8.75 -18.42
C ASP A 53 13.39 8.37 -19.49
N LYS A 54 14.54 7.82 -19.06
CA LYS A 54 15.54 7.30 -20.02
C LYS A 54 15.05 6.02 -20.70
N ALA A 55 14.44 5.12 -19.94
CA ALA A 55 13.85 3.89 -20.49
C ALA A 55 12.77 4.22 -21.53
N GLU A 56 11.89 5.19 -21.22
CA GLU A 56 10.83 5.66 -22.12
C GLU A 56 11.40 6.19 -23.43
N SER A 57 12.36 7.14 -23.39
CA SER A 57 12.97 7.68 -24.58
C SER A 57 13.59 6.59 -25.47
N ILE A 58 14.33 5.64 -24.88
CA ILE A 58 14.95 4.54 -25.63
C ILE A 58 13.90 3.65 -26.30
N VAL A 59 12.81 3.32 -25.58
CA VAL A 59 11.75 2.47 -26.14
C VAL A 59 10.98 3.19 -27.24
N GLU A 60 10.70 4.48 -27.09
CA GLU A 60 10.03 5.25 -28.13
C GLU A 60 10.87 5.37 -29.40
N ASP A 61 12.16 5.62 -29.27
CA ASP A 61 13.10 5.59 -30.40
C ASP A 61 13.14 4.21 -31.07
N ALA A 62 13.17 3.11 -30.27
CA ALA A 62 13.20 1.75 -30.78
C ALA A 62 11.87 1.37 -31.49
N ILE A 63 10.72 1.80 -30.97
CA ILE A 63 9.42 1.60 -31.63
C ILE A 63 9.37 2.38 -32.96
N GLY A 64 9.94 3.59 -33.00
CA GLY A 64 10.07 4.35 -34.24
C GLY A 64 10.88 3.64 -35.32
N LEU A 65 11.90 2.84 -34.93
CA LEU A 65 12.73 2.04 -35.84
C LEU A 65 12.06 0.70 -36.22
N SER A 66 11.32 0.07 -35.33
CA SER A 66 10.68 -1.24 -35.56
C SER A 66 9.34 -1.32 -34.83
N PRO A 67 8.26 -0.78 -35.42
CA PRO A 67 6.94 -0.72 -34.80
C PRO A 67 6.21 -2.07 -34.72
N ASP A 68 6.74 -3.10 -35.33
CA ASP A 68 6.24 -4.47 -35.33
C ASP A 68 6.95 -5.40 -34.34
N THR A 69 7.80 -4.87 -33.48
CA THR A 69 8.49 -5.64 -32.42
C THR A 69 7.65 -5.70 -31.14
N PRO A 70 6.99 -6.84 -30.80
CA PRO A 70 6.06 -6.94 -29.68
C PRO A 70 6.69 -6.62 -28.34
N HIS A 71 7.93 -7.04 -28.12
CA HIS A 71 8.66 -6.88 -26.86
C HIS A 71 8.86 -5.39 -26.46
N LEU A 72 8.96 -4.47 -27.42
CA LEU A 72 9.06 -3.03 -27.14
C LEU A 72 7.78 -2.50 -26.49
N TYR A 73 6.62 -2.96 -26.94
CA TYR A 73 5.33 -2.58 -26.33
C TYR A 73 5.15 -3.21 -24.93
N TYR A 74 5.69 -4.41 -24.70
CA TYR A 74 5.74 -4.97 -23.35
C TYR A 74 6.58 -4.12 -22.40
N ILE A 75 7.78 -3.68 -22.82
CA ILE A 75 8.62 -2.77 -22.02
C ILE A 75 7.89 -1.43 -21.80
N LYS A 76 7.27 -0.86 -22.85
CA LYS A 76 6.50 0.38 -22.76
C LYS A 76 5.38 0.26 -21.73
N SER A 77 4.63 -0.83 -21.76
CA SER A 77 3.58 -1.10 -20.77
C SER A 77 4.12 -1.11 -19.33
N ARG A 78 5.31 -1.68 -19.10
CA ARG A 78 5.97 -1.70 -17.79
C ARG A 78 6.38 -0.28 -17.35
N ILE A 79 6.86 0.54 -18.27
CA ILE A 79 7.17 1.96 -18.04
C ILE A 79 5.90 2.72 -17.66
N ASP A 80 4.81 2.54 -18.41
CA ASP A 80 3.55 3.22 -18.18
C ASP A 80 2.98 2.89 -16.80
N ILE A 81 3.08 1.64 -16.32
CA ILE A 81 2.72 1.26 -14.95
C ILE A 81 3.53 2.01 -13.90
N GLN A 82 4.84 2.18 -14.10
CA GLN A 82 5.67 2.94 -13.14
C GLN A 82 5.33 4.44 -13.13
N LYS A 83 4.72 4.94 -14.21
CA LYS A 83 4.19 6.32 -14.31
C LYS A 83 2.73 6.45 -13.87
N ASP A 84 2.13 5.42 -13.28
CA ASP A 84 0.70 5.36 -12.89
C ASP A 84 -0.28 5.50 -14.09
N LYS A 85 0.18 5.27 -15.33
CA LYS A 85 -0.62 5.38 -16.57
C LYS A 85 -1.22 4.03 -16.95
N TYR A 86 -2.18 3.55 -16.16
CA TYR A 86 -2.75 2.20 -16.35
C TYR A 86 -3.45 1.99 -17.69
N ASP A 87 -4.14 3.01 -18.23
CA ASP A 87 -4.83 2.89 -19.51
C ASP A 87 -3.84 2.80 -20.68
N ASP A 88 -2.76 3.57 -20.65
CA ASP A 88 -1.68 3.50 -21.65
C ASP A 88 -0.95 2.16 -21.56
N ALA A 89 -0.67 1.69 -20.35
CA ALA A 89 -0.05 0.39 -20.10
C ALA A 89 -0.89 -0.77 -20.67
N GLU A 90 -2.21 -0.74 -20.47
CA GLU A 90 -3.14 -1.74 -21.02
C GLU A 90 -3.16 -1.70 -22.56
N LYS A 91 -3.14 -0.50 -23.14
CA LYS A 91 -3.07 -0.33 -24.60
C LYS A 91 -1.77 -0.90 -25.16
N SER A 92 -0.63 -0.57 -24.54
CA SER A 92 0.68 -1.03 -24.99
C SER A 92 0.79 -2.55 -24.91
N ILE A 93 0.36 -3.19 -23.82
CA ILE A 93 0.46 -4.66 -23.72
C ILE A 93 -0.51 -5.38 -24.64
N LYS A 94 -1.69 -4.83 -24.94
CA LYS A 94 -2.59 -5.38 -25.93
C LYS A 94 -1.98 -5.34 -27.34
N GLN A 95 -1.26 -4.27 -27.67
CA GLN A 95 -0.51 -4.19 -28.92
C GLN A 95 0.58 -5.27 -29.01
N ALA A 96 1.29 -5.56 -27.89
CA ALA A 96 2.26 -6.66 -27.85
C ALA A 96 1.59 -8.02 -28.13
N ILE A 97 0.42 -8.27 -27.52
CA ILE A 97 -0.36 -9.52 -27.71
C ILE A 97 -0.88 -9.63 -29.15
N GLU A 98 -1.34 -8.53 -29.76
CA GLU A 98 -1.81 -8.52 -31.16
C GLU A 98 -0.69 -8.85 -32.13
N LEU A 99 0.54 -8.40 -31.86
CA LEU A 99 1.73 -8.68 -32.68
C LEU A 99 2.25 -10.11 -32.48
N ASP A 100 2.22 -10.63 -31.25
CA ASP A 100 2.60 -12.01 -30.95
C ASP A 100 1.73 -12.59 -29.82
N PRO A 101 0.68 -13.38 -30.15
CA PRO A 101 -0.21 -13.96 -29.16
C PRO A 101 0.29 -15.23 -28.49
N TYR A 102 1.53 -15.68 -28.80
CA TYR A 102 2.08 -16.92 -28.25
C TYR A 102 3.05 -16.72 -27.11
N ILE A 103 3.22 -15.50 -26.63
CA ILE A 103 4.09 -15.17 -25.50
C ILE A 103 3.30 -15.08 -24.19
N ALA A 104 3.48 -16.07 -23.32
CA ALA A 104 2.78 -16.17 -22.02
C ALA A 104 2.98 -14.93 -21.15
N ASP A 105 4.19 -14.33 -21.15
CA ASP A 105 4.51 -13.14 -20.34
C ASP A 105 3.60 -11.94 -20.64
N TYR A 106 3.13 -11.79 -21.87
CA TYR A 106 2.27 -10.67 -22.24
C TYR A 106 0.89 -10.80 -21.61
N PHE A 107 0.31 -12.00 -21.64
CA PHE A 107 -0.97 -12.29 -20.96
C PHE A 107 -0.81 -12.21 -19.44
N ALA A 108 0.27 -12.76 -18.89
CA ALA A 108 0.58 -12.68 -17.46
C ALA A 108 0.73 -11.23 -16.98
N TRP A 109 1.36 -10.36 -17.79
CA TRP A 109 1.49 -8.94 -17.48
C TRP A 109 0.17 -8.20 -17.58
N LEU A 110 -0.65 -8.45 -18.60
CA LEU A 110 -1.99 -7.90 -18.69
C LEU A 110 -2.86 -8.35 -17.52
N ALA A 111 -2.76 -9.63 -17.11
CA ALA A 111 -3.42 -10.15 -15.93
C ALA A 111 -3.01 -9.38 -14.66
N ASN A 112 -1.71 -9.06 -14.52
CA ASN A 112 -1.20 -8.27 -13.41
C ASN A 112 -1.73 -6.83 -13.40
N ILE A 113 -1.88 -6.20 -14.57
CA ILE A 113 -2.52 -4.88 -14.72
C ILE A 113 -3.99 -4.96 -14.27
N LYS A 114 -4.74 -5.98 -14.71
CA LYS A 114 -6.14 -6.20 -14.31
C LYS A 114 -6.28 -6.48 -12.80
N LEU A 115 -5.35 -7.22 -12.20
CA LEU A 115 -5.28 -7.43 -10.75
C LEU A 115 -5.10 -6.09 -10.02
N ALA A 116 -4.18 -5.24 -10.46
CA ALA A 116 -3.96 -3.92 -9.88
C ALA A 116 -5.21 -3.03 -9.96
N ARG A 117 -5.97 -3.14 -11.05
CA ARG A 117 -7.26 -2.45 -11.25
C ARG A 117 -8.45 -3.12 -10.56
N LYS A 118 -8.23 -4.20 -9.79
CA LYS A 118 -9.25 -5.00 -9.09
C LYS A 118 -10.29 -5.64 -10.03
N GLN A 119 -9.92 -5.86 -11.28
CA GLN A 119 -10.72 -6.59 -12.27
C GLN A 119 -10.39 -8.09 -12.16
N TYR A 120 -10.80 -8.70 -11.06
CA TYR A 120 -10.30 -10.00 -10.62
C TYR A 120 -10.67 -11.14 -11.57
N GLU A 121 -11.91 -11.17 -12.07
CA GLU A 121 -12.39 -12.21 -12.99
C GLU A 121 -11.61 -12.18 -14.30
N GLU A 122 -11.43 -10.99 -14.87
CA GLU A 122 -10.67 -10.80 -16.12
C GLU A 122 -9.18 -11.13 -15.91
N SER A 123 -8.63 -10.72 -14.76
CA SER A 123 -7.26 -11.07 -14.38
C SER A 123 -7.05 -12.58 -14.28
N LEU A 124 -8.02 -13.33 -13.71
CA LEU A 124 -7.95 -14.78 -13.61
C LEU A 124 -7.95 -15.43 -15.00
N GLN A 125 -8.85 -15.02 -15.87
CA GLN A 125 -8.93 -15.53 -17.25
C GLN A 125 -7.61 -15.32 -18.02
N LEU A 126 -7.03 -14.14 -17.92
CA LEU A 126 -5.76 -13.82 -18.58
C LEU A 126 -4.58 -14.61 -17.99
N ALA A 127 -4.57 -14.81 -16.68
CA ALA A 127 -3.54 -15.64 -16.05
C ALA A 127 -3.67 -17.11 -16.47
N ASP A 128 -4.90 -17.63 -16.59
CA ASP A 128 -5.15 -18.99 -17.10
C ASP A 128 -4.73 -19.10 -18.56
N GLN A 129 -4.99 -18.12 -19.43
CA GLN A 129 -4.51 -18.08 -20.82
C GLN A 129 -2.97 -18.09 -20.89
N ALA A 130 -2.30 -17.34 -20.03
CA ALA A 130 -0.84 -17.37 -19.95
C ALA A 130 -0.32 -18.78 -19.60
N LEU A 131 -1.02 -19.48 -18.67
CA LEU A 131 -0.65 -20.84 -18.25
C LEU A 131 -1.04 -21.93 -19.28
N GLU A 132 -1.96 -21.67 -20.18
CA GLU A 132 -2.22 -22.52 -21.34
C GLU A 132 -1.07 -22.47 -22.34
N ILE A 133 -0.40 -21.30 -22.47
CA ILE A 133 0.78 -21.13 -23.35
C ILE A 133 2.04 -21.68 -22.67
N ASP A 134 2.27 -21.30 -21.42
CA ASP A 134 3.40 -21.75 -20.59
C ASP A 134 2.94 -22.10 -19.18
N PRO A 135 2.71 -23.39 -18.87
CA PRO A 135 2.27 -23.85 -17.55
C PRO A 135 3.24 -23.54 -16.40
N GLU A 136 4.49 -23.22 -16.71
CA GLU A 136 5.54 -22.90 -15.73
C GLU A 136 5.78 -21.40 -15.56
N ASN A 137 5.01 -20.55 -16.24
CA ASN A 137 5.16 -19.11 -16.16
C ASN A 137 4.94 -18.59 -14.72
N LEU A 138 6.05 -18.20 -14.07
CA LEU A 138 6.03 -17.78 -12.66
C LEU A 138 5.18 -16.53 -12.42
N LEU A 139 5.16 -15.57 -13.35
CA LEU A 139 4.34 -14.39 -13.20
C LEU A 139 2.85 -14.75 -13.23
N ALA A 140 2.44 -15.59 -14.19
CA ALA A 140 1.06 -16.05 -14.30
C ALA A 140 0.62 -16.85 -13.07
N LEU A 141 1.45 -17.76 -12.57
CA LEU A 141 1.18 -18.53 -11.34
C LEU A 141 1.01 -17.61 -10.12
N ASN A 142 1.86 -16.60 -9.97
CA ASN A 142 1.78 -15.64 -8.88
C ASN A 142 0.52 -14.76 -8.97
N VAL A 143 0.21 -14.25 -10.15
CA VAL A 143 -1.01 -13.45 -10.38
C VAL A 143 -2.25 -14.29 -10.13
N ARG A 144 -2.32 -15.50 -10.71
CA ARG A 144 -3.43 -16.45 -10.51
C ARG A 144 -3.67 -16.74 -9.03
N SER A 145 -2.62 -17.07 -8.29
CA SER A 145 -2.73 -17.33 -6.85
C SER A 145 -3.27 -16.12 -6.10
N THR A 146 -2.77 -14.91 -6.39
CA THR A 146 -3.25 -13.68 -5.75
C THR A 146 -4.72 -13.41 -6.05
N VAL A 147 -5.11 -13.53 -7.31
CA VAL A 147 -6.50 -13.31 -7.74
C VAL A 147 -7.45 -14.31 -7.09
N LEU A 148 -7.07 -15.59 -7.01
CA LEU A 148 -7.88 -16.61 -6.37
C LEU A 148 -8.13 -16.31 -4.88
N ILE A 149 -7.16 -15.72 -4.16
CA ILE A 149 -7.37 -15.22 -2.81
C ILE A 149 -8.42 -14.09 -2.79
N LYS A 150 -8.31 -13.14 -3.73
CA LYS A 150 -9.26 -12.01 -3.85
C LYS A 150 -10.68 -12.48 -4.16
N LEU A 151 -10.82 -13.55 -4.92
CA LEU A 151 -12.08 -14.24 -5.23
C LEU A 151 -12.52 -15.24 -4.15
N ASN A 152 -11.81 -15.28 -2.99
CA ASN A 152 -12.06 -16.21 -1.88
C ASN A 152 -11.92 -17.71 -2.22
N LYS A 153 -11.21 -18.05 -3.30
CA LYS A 153 -10.88 -19.42 -3.73
C LYS A 153 -9.53 -19.86 -3.16
N LYS A 154 -9.44 -19.95 -1.84
CA LYS A 154 -8.18 -20.06 -1.10
C LYS A 154 -7.43 -21.37 -1.37
N GLU A 155 -8.13 -22.47 -1.47
CA GLU A 155 -7.56 -23.80 -1.70
C GLU A 155 -6.87 -23.88 -3.06
N GLU A 156 -7.53 -23.42 -4.12
CA GLU A 156 -6.95 -23.34 -5.47
C GLU A 156 -5.74 -22.39 -5.52
N SER A 157 -5.80 -21.28 -4.78
CA SER A 157 -4.67 -20.35 -4.66
C SER A 157 -3.45 -21.03 -4.06
N PHE A 158 -3.59 -21.77 -2.97
CA PHE A 158 -2.45 -22.43 -2.32
C PHE A 158 -1.88 -23.55 -3.17
N GLN A 159 -2.69 -24.31 -3.88
CA GLN A 159 -2.22 -25.30 -4.86
C GLN A 159 -1.41 -24.65 -5.98
N THR A 160 -1.87 -23.49 -6.48
CA THR A 160 -1.18 -22.73 -7.54
C THR A 160 0.19 -22.24 -7.06
N ILE A 161 0.27 -21.64 -5.86
CA ILE A 161 1.52 -21.09 -5.34
C ILE A 161 2.52 -22.18 -4.95
N GLU A 162 2.05 -23.32 -4.47
CA GLU A 162 2.90 -24.50 -4.22
C GLU A 162 3.46 -25.05 -5.52
N GLY A 163 2.72 -24.98 -6.63
CA GLY A 163 3.20 -25.26 -7.98
C GLY A 163 4.35 -24.32 -8.35
N ALA A 164 4.17 -23.02 -8.19
CA ALA A 164 5.21 -22.03 -8.47
C ALA A 164 6.49 -22.24 -7.63
N LEU A 165 6.34 -22.62 -6.34
CA LEU A 165 7.49 -22.93 -5.48
C LEU A 165 8.17 -24.27 -5.81
N ARG A 166 7.48 -25.20 -6.46
CA ARG A 166 8.15 -26.41 -7.01
C ARG A 166 9.03 -26.10 -8.20
N GLN A 167 8.62 -25.11 -9.03
CA GLN A 167 9.42 -24.64 -10.17
C GLN A 167 10.67 -23.89 -9.71
N ASP A 168 10.48 -22.90 -8.84
CA ASP A 168 11.58 -22.12 -8.27
C ASP A 168 11.44 -22.02 -6.74
N PRO A 169 12.05 -22.97 -5.99
CA PRO A 169 11.97 -23.01 -4.52
C PRO A 169 12.65 -21.82 -3.82
N ASN A 170 13.47 -21.05 -4.54
CA ASN A 170 14.20 -19.91 -4.00
C ASN A 170 13.62 -18.56 -4.47
N ASN A 171 12.52 -18.55 -5.20
CA ASN A 171 11.94 -17.32 -5.71
C ASN A 171 11.43 -16.43 -4.58
N ALA A 172 12.14 -15.33 -4.35
CA ALA A 172 11.83 -14.40 -3.26
C ALA A 172 10.44 -13.80 -3.41
N TYR A 173 10.03 -13.45 -4.65
CA TYR A 173 8.72 -12.86 -4.91
C TYR A 173 7.58 -13.85 -4.65
N THR A 174 7.73 -15.10 -5.08
CA THR A 174 6.75 -16.17 -4.86
C THR A 174 6.57 -16.46 -3.37
N HIS A 175 7.67 -16.53 -2.61
CA HIS A 175 7.58 -16.66 -1.15
C HIS A 175 6.88 -15.44 -0.51
N ALA A 176 7.19 -14.22 -0.93
CA ALA A 176 6.51 -13.03 -0.42
C ALA A 176 5.02 -13.05 -0.74
N ASN A 177 4.65 -13.45 -1.95
CA ASN A 177 3.26 -13.55 -2.38
C ASN A 177 2.48 -14.58 -1.57
N TYR A 178 3.07 -15.76 -1.34
CA TYR A 178 2.49 -16.77 -0.45
C TYR A 178 2.32 -16.24 0.98
N GLY A 179 3.31 -15.53 1.48
CA GLY A 179 3.25 -14.88 2.81
C GLY A 179 2.06 -13.92 2.94
N TRP A 180 1.81 -13.08 1.93
CA TRP A 180 0.66 -12.18 1.92
C TRP A 180 -0.68 -12.92 1.86
N GLY A 181 -0.78 -13.98 1.05
CA GLY A 181 -1.96 -14.84 1.00
C GLY A 181 -2.27 -15.51 2.35
N LEU A 182 -1.25 -15.98 3.04
CA LEU A 182 -1.37 -16.55 4.38
C LEU A 182 -1.80 -15.50 5.43
N LEU A 183 -1.31 -14.26 5.33
CA LEU A 183 -1.78 -13.14 6.16
C LEU A 183 -3.26 -12.84 5.94
N GLU A 184 -3.71 -12.83 4.70
CA GLU A 184 -5.11 -12.60 4.35
C GLU A 184 -6.01 -13.75 4.84
N LYS A 185 -5.49 -14.98 4.87
CA LYS A 185 -6.13 -16.14 5.53
C LYS A 185 -6.13 -16.02 7.07
N GLY A 186 -5.22 -15.23 7.64
CA GLY A 186 -5.04 -15.05 9.09
C GLY A 186 -3.96 -15.92 9.71
N ASP A 187 -3.19 -16.69 8.92
CA ASP A 187 -2.08 -17.51 9.39
C ASP A 187 -0.75 -16.72 9.40
N HIS A 188 -0.65 -15.79 10.34
CA HIS A 188 0.54 -14.93 10.48
C HIS A 188 1.83 -15.71 10.79
N LYS A 189 1.73 -16.91 11.43
CA LYS A 189 2.92 -17.71 11.78
C LYS A 189 3.57 -18.32 10.54
N LYS A 190 2.76 -18.90 9.65
CA LYS A 190 3.26 -19.42 8.37
C LYS A 190 3.71 -18.28 7.46
N ALA A 191 2.96 -17.18 7.42
CA ALA A 191 3.35 -15.98 6.67
C ALA A 191 4.76 -15.50 7.05
N LEU A 192 5.10 -15.42 8.35
CA LEU A 192 6.44 -15.06 8.82
C LEU A 192 7.53 -15.97 8.27
N LYS A 193 7.29 -17.28 8.16
CA LYS A 193 8.26 -18.22 7.60
C LYS A 193 8.54 -17.90 6.14
N HIS A 194 7.51 -17.68 5.34
CA HIS A 194 7.65 -17.37 3.92
C HIS A 194 8.29 -16.00 3.68
N PHE A 195 7.93 -14.97 4.45
CA PHE A 195 8.64 -13.69 4.36
C PHE A 195 10.11 -13.79 4.76
N LYS A 196 10.46 -14.65 5.72
CA LYS A 196 11.85 -14.92 6.08
C LYS A 196 12.61 -15.57 4.94
N GLU A 197 12.05 -16.58 4.26
CA GLU A 197 12.67 -17.19 3.08
C GLU A 197 12.79 -16.17 1.92
N ALA A 198 11.77 -15.35 1.68
CA ALA A 198 11.84 -14.28 0.69
C ALA A 198 13.00 -13.33 0.95
N LEU A 199 13.15 -12.85 2.20
CA LEU A 199 14.23 -11.91 2.58
C LEU A 199 15.60 -12.56 2.69
N LYS A 200 15.69 -13.87 2.85
CA LYS A 200 16.93 -14.63 2.75
C LYS A 200 17.46 -14.65 1.31
N ASN A 201 16.54 -14.80 0.35
CA ASN A 201 16.87 -14.87 -1.08
C ASN A 201 17.05 -13.46 -1.69
N ASP A 202 16.22 -12.48 -1.32
CA ASP A 202 16.41 -11.07 -1.65
C ASP A 202 16.13 -10.17 -0.44
N PRO A 203 17.18 -9.74 0.30
CA PRO A 203 17.05 -8.88 1.48
C PRO A 203 16.44 -7.52 1.19
N ASN A 204 16.51 -7.05 -0.06
CA ASN A 204 16.03 -5.72 -0.48
C ASN A 204 14.61 -5.76 -1.07
N LEU A 205 13.95 -6.91 -1.09
CA LEU A 205 12.58 -7.02 -1.58
C LEU A 205 11.60 -6.29 -0.65
N ASP A 206 11.28 -5.04 -0.98
CA ASP A 206 10.40 -4.15 -0.21
C ASP A 206 9.02 -4.80 0.07
N TYR A 207 8.49 -5.55 -0.90
CA TYR A 207 7.24 -6.28 -0.77
C TYR A 207 7.28 -7.32 0.37
N ALA A 208 8.39 -8.05 0.50
CA ALA A 208 8.60 -9.00 1.59
C ALA A 208 8.88 -8.31 2.92
N GLN A 209 9.64 -7.20 2.93
CA GLN A 209 9.90 -6.42 4.14
C GLN A 209 8.59 -5.88 4.74
N LYS A 210 7.73 -5.29 3.93
CA LYS A 210 6.39 -4.83 4.35
C LYS A 210 5.54 -5.98 4.88
N GLY A 211 5.53 -7.11 4.20
CA GLY A 211 4.81 -8.31 4.64
C GLY A 211 5.30 -8.85 5.98
N MET A 212 6.62 -8.89 6.19
CA MET A 212 7.22 -9.29 7.46
C MET A 212 6.77 -8.38 8.62
N ILE A 213 6.74 -7.06 8.40
CA ILE A 213 6.26 -6.08 9.39
C ILE A 213 4.80 -6.38 9.75
N GLU A 214 3.93 -6.55 8.76
CA GLU A 214 2.52 -6.79 9.00
C GLU A 214 2.29 -8.14 9.70
N ALA A 215 3.07 -9.17 9.35
CA ALA A 215 2.99 -10.47 10.00
C ALA A 215 3.47 -10.44 11.47
N LEU A 216 4.50 -9.65 11.78
CA LEU A 216 4.96 -9.43 13.15
C LEU A 216 3.89 -8.71 13.99
N LYS A 217 3.27 -7.67 13.45
CA LYS A 217 2.15 -6.96 14.10
C LYS A 217 0.95 -7.87 14.32
N ALA A 218 0.65 -8.76 13.38
CA ALA A 218 -0.46 -9.71 13.45
C ALA A 218 -0.28 -10.80 14.54
N SER A 219 0.87 -10.86 15.20
CA SER A 219 1.04 -11.65 16.43
C SER A 219 0.11 -11.14 17.55
N ASN A 220 -0.19 -9.84 17.58
CA ASN A 220 -1.19 -9.24 18.46
C ASN A 220 -2.61 -9.53 17.90
N PRO A 221 -3.52 -10.14 18.70
CA PRO A 221 -4.86 -10.51 18.24
C PRO A 221 -5.72 -9.31 17.82
N VAL A 222 -5.58 -8.16 18.49
CA VAL A 222 -6.32 -6.92 18.13
C VAL A 222 -5.86 -6.41 16.77
N TYR A 223 -4.53 -6.39 16.55
CA TYR A 223 -4.00 -6.00 15.24
C TYR A 223 -4.40 -6.98 14.13
N ARG A 224 -4.45 -8.27 14.42
CA ARG A 224 -4.89 -9.30 13.47
C ARG A 224 -6.34 -9.07 13.02
N LEU A 225 -7.23 -8.70 13.94
CA LEU A 225 -8.61 -8.34 13.60
C LEU A 225 -8.65 -7.09 12.71
N PHE A 226 -7.87 -6.06 13.07
CA PHE A 226 -7.73 -4.85 12.24
C PHE A 226 -7.16 -5.19 10.84
N LEU A 227 -6.17 -6.07 10.75
CA LEU A 227 -5.57 -6.47 9.48
C LEU A 227 -6.59 -7.21 8.58
N LYS A 228 -7.42 -8.09 9.15
CA LYS A 228 -8.54 -8.72 8.42
C LYS A 228 -9.52 -7.70 7.86
N TYR A 229 -9.88 -6.71 8.68
CA TYR A 229 -10.70 -5.58 8.22
C TYR A 229 -10.01 -4.81 7.09
N SER A 230 -8.71 -4.52 7.23
CA SER A 230 -7.93 -3.79 6.23
C SER A 230 -7.87 -4.53 4.88
N PHE A 231 -7.72 -5.84 4.88
CA PHE A 231 -7.80 -6.65 3.66
C PHE A 231 -9.20 -6.63 3.05
N TRP A 232 -10.24 -6.78 3.89
CA TRP A 232 -11.61 -6.76 3.42
C TRP A 232 -11.97 -5.43 2.76
N ILE A 233 -11.71 -4.30 3.42
CA ILE A 233 -12.01 -2.97 2.85
C ILE A 233 -11.12 -2.68 1.63
N GLY A 234 -9.86 -3.10 1.65
CA GLY A 234 -8.92 -2.95 0.55
C GLY A 234 -9.32 -3.70 -0.72
N ASN A 235 -10.06 -4.81 -0.59
CA ASN A 235 -10.57 -5.58 -1.72
C ASN A 235 -11.81 -4.95 -2.37
N LEU A 236 -12.48 -4.00 -1.70
CA LEU A 236 -13.60 -3.27 -2.26
C LEU A 236 -13.12 -2.22 -3.28
N SER A 237 -13.92 -1.97 -4.32
CA SER A 237 -13.68 -0.84 -5.21
C SER A 237 -13.87 0.50 -4.47
N ALA A 238 -13.29 1.59 -5.00
CA ALA A 238 -13.36 2.93 -4.40
C ALA A 238 -14.80 3.35 -4.06
N LYS A 239 -15.77 3.05 -4.96
CA LYS A 239 -17.18 3.35 -4.75
C LYS A 239 -17.73 2.71 -3.48
N TYR A 240 -17.45 1.42 -3.26
CA TYR A 240 -17.94 0.69 -2.08
C TYR A 240 -17.18 1.08 -0.80
N GLN A 241 -15.90 1.45 -0.89
CA GLN A 241 -15.15 2.00 0.24
C GLN A 241 -15.77 3.31 0.73
N TRP A 242 -16.11 4.23 -0.20
CA TRP A 242 -16.81 5.47 0.14
C TRP A 242 -18.21 5.22 0.70
N PHE A 243 -18.97 4.30 0.10
CA PHE A 243 -20.29 3.93 0.60
C PHE A 243 -20.24 3.41 2.04
N PHE A 244 -19.25 2.56 2.35
CA PHE A 244 -19.03 2.06 3.71
C PHE A 244 -18.69 3.19 4.70
N LEU A 245 -17.76 4.09 4.35
CA LEU A 245 -17.36 5.22 5.20
C LEU A 245 -18.53 6.19 5.47
N LEU A 246 -19.27 6.57 4.43
CA LEU A 246 -20.42 7.44 4.57
C LEU A 246 -21.55 6.75 5.35
N GLY A 247 -21.78 5.45 5.11
CA GLY A 247 -22.74 4.65 5.85
C GLY A 247 -22.41 4.57 7.33
N LEU A 248 -21.13 4.40 7.68
CA LEU A 248 -20.68 4.42 9.07
C LEU A 248 -20.89 5.79 9.72
N TYR A 249 -20.54 6.88 9.00
CA TYR A 249 -20.71 8.24 9.51
C TYR A 249 -22.18 8.61 9.72
N PHE A 250 -23.03 8.47 8.70
CA PHE A 250 -24.46 8.80 8.83
C PHE A 250 -25.19 7.82 9.74
N GLY A 251 -24.79 6.55 9.76
CA GLY A 251 -25.34 5.55 10.68
C GLY A 251 -25.09 5.90 12.15
N THR A 252 -23.85 6.32 12.49
CA THR A 252 -23.53 6.76 13.85
C THR A 252 -24.30 8.03 14.23
N GLN A 253 -24.45 9.00 13.33
CA GLN A 253 -25.25 10.21 13.56
C GLN A 253 -26.73 9.88 13.76
N GLY A 254 -27.31 9.03 12.91
CA GLY A 254 -28.71 8.61 13.04
C GLY A 254 -28.98 7.86 14.34
N LEU A 255 -28.12 6.90 14.72
CA LEU A 255 -28.24 6.17 15.97
C LEU A 255 -28.08 7.09 17.19
N SER A 256 -27.15 8.06 17.13
CA SER A 256 -26.97 9.05 18.21
C SER A 256 -28.22 9.94 18.39
N LYS A 257 -28.82 10.34 17.27
CA LYS A 257 -30.06 11.14 17.30
C LYS A 257 -31.23 10.34 17.90
N LEU A 258 -31.43 9.10 17.42
CA LEU A 258 -32.45 8.19 17.97
C LEU A 258 -32.27 7.91 19.45
N ALA A 259 -31.03 7.74 19.92
CA ALA A 259 -30.72 7.55 21.33
C ALA A 259 -31.09 8.77 22.18
N LYS A 260 -30.88 9.99 21.65
CA LYS A 260 -31.25 11.25 22.37
C LYS A 260 -32.75 11.46 22.40
N GLU A 261 -33.46 11.12 21.33
CA GLU A 261 -34.92 11.33 21.22
C GLU A 261 -35.74 10.25 21.95
N ASN A 262 -35.16 9.08 22.23
CA ASN A 262 -35.87 7.96 22.87
C ASN A 262 -35.16 7.48 24.14
N PRO A 263 -35.55 7.97 25.33
CA PRO A 263 -34.94 7.57 26.60
C PRO A 263 -34.96 6.05 26.87
N THR A 264 -35.96 5.34 26.38
CA THR A 264 -36.10 3.88 26.52
C THR A 264 -35.04 3.12 25.71
N LEU A 265 -34.65 3.63 24.54
CA LEU A 265 -33.65 3.02 23.65
C LEU A 265 -32.24 3.52 23.95
N GLN A 266 -32.07 4.63 24.63
CA GLN A 266 -30.76 5.24 24.93
C GLN A 266 -29.77 4.28 25.58
N PRO A 267 -30.10 3.48 26.62
CA PRO A 267 -29.13 2.57 27.25
C PRO A 267 -28.63 1.47 26.31
N PHE A 268 -29.39 1.12 25.28
CA PHE A 268 -29.02 0.11 24.29
C PHE A 268 -28.25 0.72 23.10
N LEU A 269 -28.68 1.88 22.60
CA LEU A 269 -28.09 2.52 21.43
C LEU A 269 -26.77 3.22 21.73
N THR A 270 -26.63 3.83 22.93
CA THR A 270 -25.39 4.53 23.31
C THR A 270 -24.16 3.63 23.30
N PRO A 271 -24.17 2.41 23.88
CA PRO A 271 -23.03 1.50 23.76
C PRO A 271 -22.69 1.13 22.32
N VAL A 272 -23.70 0.92 21.45
CA VAL A 272 -23.49 0.63 20.03
C VAL A 272 -22.80 1.80 19.33
N VAL A 273 -23.26 3.01 19.55
CA VAL A 273 -22.63 4.23 19.01
C VAL A 273 -21.18 4.35 19.48
N ILE A 274 -20.91 4.12 20.76
CA ILE A 274 -19.55 4.17 21.32
C ILE A 274 -18.65 3.12 20.62
N VAL A 275 -19.13 1.88 20.45
CA VAL A 275 -18.37 0.83 19.76
C VAL A 275 -18.06 1.21 18.31
N LEU A 276 -19.04 1.75 17.58
CA LEU A 276 -18.84 2.20 16.19
C LEU A 276 -17.84 3.35 16.08
N VAL A 277 -17.89 4.32 17.00
CA VAL A 277 -16.93 5.44 17.05
C VAL A 277 -15.53 4.94 17.39
N LEU A 278 -15.39 4.05 18.37
CA LEU A 278 -14.11 3.44 18.73
C LEU A 278 -13.55 2.60 17.57
N PHE A 279 -14.41 1.87 16.87
CA PHE A 279 -14.00 1.13 15.67
C PHE A 279 -13.49 2.10 14.58
N ALA A 280 -14.24 3.13 14.23
CA ALA A 280 -13.81 4.14 13.26
C ALA A 280 -12.47 4.78 13.66
N PHE A 281 -12.32 5.16 14.92
CA PHE A 281 -11.06 5.70 15.44
C PHE A 281 -9.91 4.71 15.34
N SER A 282 -10.13 3.45 15.70
CA SER A 282 -9.10 2.42 15.66
C SER A 282 -8.51 2.24 14.27
N THR A 283 -9.32 2.39 13.22
CA THR A 283 -8.85 2.24 11.84
C THR A 283 -7.71 3.21 11.46
N TRP A 284 -7.60 4.33 12.16
CA TRP A 284 -6.66 5.41 11.88
C TRP A 284 -5.40 5.36 12.73
N VAL A 285 -5.54 4.93 13.98
CA VAL A 285 -4.42 4.92 14.93
C VAL A 285 -3.77 3.54 15.10
N MET A 286 -4.41 2.48 14.60
CA MET A 286 -3.91 1.11 14.81
C MET A 286 -2.51 0.88 14.24
N LYS A 287 -2.24 1.36 13.01
CA LYS A 287 -0.90 1.24 12.40
C LYS A 287 0.19 1.96 13.20
N PRO A 288 0.07 3.28 13.50
CA PRO A 288 1.10 3.99 14.27
C PRO A 288 1.24 3.48 15.70
N ILE A 289 0.16 3.06 16.38
CA ILE A 289 0.25 2.41 17.69
C ILE A 289 0.99 1.07 17.58
N SER A 290 0.68 0.25 16.58
CA SER A 290 1.38 -1.02 16.36
C SER A 290 2.85 -0.82 15.99
N ASN A 291 3.19 0.26 15.26
CA ASN A 291 4.58 0.65 15.00
C ASN A 291 5.31 1.00 16.29
N LEU A 292 4.63 1.65 17.24
CA LEU A 292 5.20 1.93 18.57
C LEU A 292 5.55 0.63 19.30
N PHE A 293 4.65 -0.37 19.31
CA PHE A 293 4.94 -1.68 19.91
C PHE A 293 6.08 -2.42 19.19
N LEU A 294 6.17 -2.33 17.85
CA LEU A 294 7.27 -2.93 17.10
C LEU A 294 8.64 -2.37 17.46
N ARG A 295 8.74 -1.14 17.95
CA ARG A 295 10.01 -0.58 18.43
C ARG A 295 10.61 -1.34 19.61
N PHE A 296 9.77 -1.99 20.42
CA PHE A 296 10.19 -2.84 21.53
C PHE A 296 10.48 -4.28 21.09
N ASN A 297 10.16 -4.66 19.84
CA ASN A 297 10.48 -5.96 19.28
C ASN A 297 11.91 -5.96 18.73
N THR A 298 12.68 -7.02 19.04
CA THR A 298 14.09 -7.16 18.67
C THR A 298 14.34 -7.04 17.16
N TYR A 299 13.45 -7.58 16.35
CA TYR A 299 13.55 -7.55 14.88
C TYR A 299 12.76 -6.37 14.28
N GLY A 300 11.59 -6.06 14.82
CA GLY A 300 10.68 -5.04 14.30
C GLY A 300 11.26 -3.64 14.25
N LYS A 301 12.13 -3.30 15.21
CA LYS A 301 12.79 -1.97 15.28
C LYS A 301 13.65 -1.63 14.06
N PHE A 302 14.21 -2.62 13.36
CA PHE A 302 15.06 -2.42 12.18
C PHE A 302 14.26 -2.27 10.90
N LEU A 303 13.05 -2.81 10.87
CA LEU A 303 12.16 -2.80 9.68
C LEU A 303 11.38 -1.48 9.53
N LEU A 304 11.22 -0.70 10.59
CA LEU A 304 10.51 0.58 10.58
C LEU A 304 11.34 1.67 9.91
N SER A 305 10.76 2.35 8.94
CA SER A 305 11.33 3.55 8.32
C SER A 305 11.48 4.70 9.33
N LYS A 306 12.31 5.70 8.99
CA LYS A 306 12.45 6.91 9.83
C LYS A 306 11.12 7.64 10.01
N LYS A 307 10.32 7.75 8.95
CA LYS A 307 9.00 8.41 8.97
C LYS A 307 8.02 7.69 9.91
N GLU A 308 7.97 6.35 9.84
CA GLU A 308 7.10 5.56 10.73
C GLU A 308 7.51 5.66 12.19
N LYS A 309 8.83 5.70 12.49
CA LYS A 309 9.34 5.91 13.85
C LYS A 309 8.94 7.28 14.41
N VAL A 310 9.05 8.33 13.59
CA VAL A 310 8.68 9.70 13.98
C VAL A 310 7.17 9.80 14.19
N SER A 311 6.35 9.31 13.27
CA SER A 311 4.89 9.27 13.40
C SER A 311 4.47 8.54 14.68
N ALA A 312 5.02 7.35 14.94
CA ALA A 312 4.72 6.59 16.16
C ALA A 312 5.07 7.33 17.45
N ASN A 313 6.16 8.12 17.46
CA ASN A 313 6.52 8.94 18.63
C ASN A 313 5.49 10.04 18.89
N PHE A 314 5.06 10.78 17.85
CA PHE A 314 4.04 11.81 18.01
C PHE A 314 2.69 11.23 18.43
N VAL A 315 2.32 10.05 17.93
CA VAL A 315 1.12 9.34 18.38
C VAL A 315 1.25 8.93 19.86
N ALA A 316 2.42 8.49 20.31
CA ALA A 316 2.64 8.18 21.73
C ALA A 316 2.49 9.42 22.62
N VAL A 317 3.06 10.56 22.23
CA VAL A 317 2.88 11.83 22.95
C VAL A 317 1.39 12.22 22.99
N SER A 318 0.71 12.14 21.86
CA SER A 318 -0.73 12.44 21.76
C SER A 318 -1.59 11.52 22.65
N LEU A 319 -1.22 10.23 22.76
CA LEU A 319 -1.85 9.29 23.67
C LEU A 319 -1.66 9.68 25.15
N VAL A 320 -0.45 10.10 25.52
CA VAL A 320 -0.19 10.60 26.88
C VAL A 320 -1.02 11.84 27.17
N VAL A 321 -1.14 12.77 26.22
CA VAL A 321 -1.99 13.97 26.35
C VAL A 321 -3.46 13.59 26.50
N LEU A 322 -3.98 12.65 25.71
CA LEU A 322 -5.33 12.13 25.84
C LEU A 322 -5.58 11.57 27.25
N LEU A 323 -4.70 10.66 27.70
CA LEU A 323 -4.85 10.00 29.00
C LEU A 323 -4.73 10.98 30.17
N SER A 324 -3.81 11.95 30.07
CA SER A 324 -3.66 13.01 31.09
C SER A 324 -4.90 13.91 31.16
N GLY A 325 -5.46 14.31 30.02
CA GLY A 325 -6.71 15.09 29.95
C GLY A 325 -7.89 14.34 30.59
N LEU A 326 -8.06 13.06 30.25
CA LEU A 326 -9.11 12.20 30.82
C LEU A 326 -8.92 12.01 32.33
N PHE A 327 -7.70 11.71 32.78
CA PHE A 327 -7.39 11.56 34.20
C PHE A 327 -7.69 12.83 35.01
N MET A 328 -7.24 13.98 34.52
CA MET A 328 -7.48 15.27 35.20
C MET A 328 -8.95 15.65 35.18
N TYR A 329 -9.70 15.34 34.10
CA TYR A 329 -11.16 15.55 34.07
C TYR A 329 -11.87 14.70 35.12
N ILE A 330 -11.55 13.42 35.26
CA ILE A 330 -12.14 12.53 36.26
C ILE A 330 -11.80 13.01 37.71
N TYR A 331 -10.58 13.55 37.90
CA TYR A 331 -10.13 14.01 39.20
C TYR A 331 -10.73 15.36 39.61
N SER A 332 -10.79 16.35 38.69
CA SER A 332 -11.17 17.73 38.99
C SER A 332 -12.63 18.09 38.62
N GLY A 333 -13.22 17.36 37.65
CA GLY A 333 -14.51 17.66 37.07
C GLY A 333 -14.56 18.92 36.18
N GLU A 334 -13.39 19.50 35.83
CA GLU A 334 -13.33 20.74 35.06
C GLU A 334 -13.27 20.50 33.55
N ASP A 335 -14.19 21.13 32.80
CA ASP A 335 -14.33 20.94 31.32
C ASP A 335 -13.10 21.33 30.52
N LYS A 336 -12.21 22.18 31.00
CA LYS A 336 -10.94 22.54 30.36
C LYS A 336 -10.09 21.31 30.06
N TYR A 337 -10.14 20.27 30.89
CA TYR A 337 -9.41 19.03 30.69
C TYR A 337 -10.02 18.12 29.61
N VAL A 338 -11.33 18.29 29.32
CA VAL A 338 -11.96 17.64 28.15
C VAL A 338 -11.35 18.17 26.86
N VAL A 339 -11.05 19.49 26.79
CA VAL A 339 -10.36 20.08 25.62
C VAL A 339 -8.97 19.47 25.43
N VAL A 340 -8.22 19.25 26.53
CA VAL A 340 -6.90 18.59 26.48
C VAL A 340 -7.01 17.15 25.97
N GLY A 341 -7.97 16.37 26.50
CA GLY A 341 -8.21 15.01 26.05
C GLY A 341 -8.62 14.93 24.58
N ALA A 342 -9.55 15.80 24.16
CA ALA A 342 -10.01 15.89 22.78
C ALA A 342 -8.88 16.27 21.79
N TYR A 343 -8.01 17.19 22.19
CA TYR A 343 -6.80 17.52 21.44
C TYR A 343 -5.89 16.30 21.27
N GLY A 344 -5.57 15.60 22.36
CA GLY A 344 -4.75 14.38 22.30
C GLY A 344 -5.36 13.33 21.39
N PHE A 345 -6.67 13.12 21.46
CA PHE A 345 -7.43 12.22 20.60
C PHE A 345 -7.29 12.57 19.10
N ALA A 346 -7.57 13.83 18.76
CA ALA A 346 -7.48 14.28 17.36
C ALA A 346 -6.04 14.21 16.84
N MET A 347 -5.05 14.61 17.65
CA MET A 347 -3.65 14.59 17.25
C MET A 347 -3.10 13.17 17.03
N MET A 348 -3.64 12.13 17.68
CA MET A 348 -3.26 10.75 17.37
C MET A 348 -3.56 10.39 15.90
N VAL A 349 -4.69 10.83 15.38
CA VAL A 349 -5.07 10.60 13.97
C VAL A 349 -4.21 11.43 13.04
N LEU A 350 -4.11 12.74 13.28
CA LEU A 350 -3.33 13.67 12.47
C LEU A 350 -1.84 13.24 12.37
N CYS A 351 -1.22 12.95 13.50
CA CYS A 351 0.17 12.50 13.55
C CYS A 351 0.35 11.10 12.96
N GLY A 352 -0.65 10.24 13.06
CA GLY A 352 -0.65 8.90 12.47
C GLY A 352 -0.57 8.92 10.94
N MET A 353 -1.14 9.95 10.32
CA MET A 353 -1.26 10.07 8.87
C MET A 353 -0.37 11.17 8.27
N MET A 354 0.42 11.90 9.07
CA MET A 354 1.15 13.10 8.62
C MET A 354 2.18 12.86 7.51
N PHE A 355 2.64 11.62 7.31
CA PHE A 355 3.58 11.24 6.26
C PHE A 355 2.92 10.52 5.07
N LEU A 356 1.60 10.59 4.93
CA LEU A 356 0.94 10.13 3.71
C LEU A 356 1.54 10.84 2.48
N PRO A 357 1.77 10.12 1.36
CA PRO A 357 2.26 10.73 0.14
C PRO A 357 1.34 11.87 -0.30
N SER A 358 1.88 13.08 -0.38
CA SER A 358 1.12 14.25 -0.80
C SER A 358 2.03 15.23 -1.54
N LYS A 359 1.43 15.98 -2.48
CA LYS A 359 2.14 17.04 -3.19
C LYS A 359 2.56 18.13 -2.18
N TYR A 360 3.83 18.52 -2.20
CA TYR A 360 4.40 19.56 -1.32
C TYR A 360 4.28 19.28 0.18
N ASN A 361 4.21 18.01 0.63
CA ASN A 361 4.03 17.66 2.05
C ASN A 361 2.79 18.33 2.70
N SER A 362 1.74 18.56 1.92
CA SER A 362 0.55 19.32 2.37
C SER A 362 -0.11 18.72 3.63
N ILE A 363 -0.11 17.39 3.76
CA ILE A 363 -0.66 16.71 4.95
C ILE A 363 0.17 17.04 6.21
N MET A 364 1.49 17.06 6.10
CA MET A 364 2.35 17.42 7.23
C MET A 364 2.15 18.89 7.65
N ILE A 365 2.06 19.80 6.69
CA ILE A 365 1.79 21.23 6.96
C ILE A 365 0.43 21.39 7.64
N TYR A 366 -0.59 20.69 7.14
CA TYR A 366 -1.93 20.68 7.76
C TYR A 366 -1.88 20.18 9.21
N THR A 367 -1.16 19.08 9.47
CA THR A 367 -0.99 18.52 10.82
C THR A 367 -0.33 19.52 11.77
N ILE A 368 0.69 20.26 11.31
CA ILE A 368 1.36 21.30 12.11
C ILE A 368 0.39 22.45 12.41
N ALA A 369 -0.35 22.92 11.41
CA ALA A 369 -1.34 23.99 11.61
C ALA A 369 -2.40 23.60 12.64
N MET A 370 -2.91 22.37 12.56
CA MET A 370 -3.87 21.84 13.53
C MET A 370 -3.28 21.66 14.92
N ALA A 371 -2.00 21.29 15.04
CA ALA A 371 -1.31 21.22 16.31
C ALA A 371 -1.25 22.60 17.00
N VAL A 372 -0.89 23.64 16.25
CA VAL A 372 -0.87 25.02 16.77
C VAL A 372 -2.26 25.49 17.15
N LEU A 373 -3.26 25.27 16.30
CA LEU A 373 -4.65 25.66 16.57
C LEU A 373 -5.18 24.99 17.85
N GLY A 374 -4.90 23.70 18.04
CA GLY A 374 -5.32 22.97 19.22
C GLY A 374 -4.60 23.43 20.51
N LEU A 375 -3.31 23.80 20.44
CA LEU A 375 -2.60 24.40 21.59
C LEU A 375 -3.19 25.76 21.96
N ILE A 376 -3.60 26.57 20.98
CA ILE A 376 -4.33 27.82 21.21
C ILE A 376 -5.67 27.53 21.90
N ALA A 377 -6.42 26.53 21.45
CA ALA A 377 -7.68 26.13 22.07
C ALA A 377 -7.50 25.72 23.55
N ILE A 378 -6.46 24.94 23.86
CA ILE A 378 -6.11 24.56 25.24
C ILE A 378 -5.79 25.82 26.05
N TRP A 379 -4.89 26.69 25.56
CA TRP A 379 -4.51 27.92 26.28
C TRP A 379 -5.72 28.79 26.59
N MET A 380 -6.64 28.98 25.62
CA MET A 380 -7.87 29.75 25.82
C MET A 380 -8.81 29.10 26.84
N ALA A 381 -8.92 27.76 26.84
CA ALA A 381 -9.72 27.03 27.81
C ALA A 381 -9.21 27.23 29.26
N PHE A 382 -7.88 27.31 29.45
CA PHE A 382 -7.28 27.57 30.77
C PHE A 382 -7.35 29.03 31.20
N THR A 383 -7.49 29.96 30.28
CA THR A 383 -7.66 31.40 30.58
C THR A 383 -9.11 31.83 30.62
N ASN A 384 -10.10 30.93 30.51
CA ASN A 384 -11.54 31.19 30.44
C ASN A 384 -11.90 32.29 29.43
N ASN A 385 -11.26 32.25 28.23
CA ASN A 385 -11.48 33.24 27.19
C ASN A 385 -12.85 33.05 26.53
N ALA A 386 -13.58 34.14 26.29
CA ALA A 386 -14.90 34.09 25.63
C ALA A 386 -14.89 33.44 24.23
N ALA A 387 -13.76 33.46 23.53
CA ALA A 387 -13.61 32.83 22.21
C ALA A 387 -13.26 31.34 22.26
N THR A 388 -13.13 30.70 23.43
CA THR A 388 -12.75 29.29 23.60
C THR A 388 -13.63 28.36 22.77
N GLU A 389 -14.95 28.50 22.86
CA GLU A 389 -15.90 27.66 22.13
C GLU A 389 -15.71 27.77 20.61
N THR A 390 -15.53 28.98 20.10
CA THR A 390 -15.32 29.22 18.67
C THR A 390 -14.04 28.54 18.17
N ILE A 391 -12.93 28.64 18.91
CA ILE A 391 -11.66 28.03 18.52
C ILE A 391 -11.71 26.49 18.62
N VAL A 392 -12.33 25.95 19.66
CA VAL A 392 -12.56 24.51 19.81
C VAL A 392 -13.40 23.98 18.65
N ASN A 393 -14.49 24.65 18.30
CA ASN A 393 -15.34 24.27 17.16
C ASN A 393 -14.56 24.34 15.84
N THR A 394 -13.75 25.38 15.64
CA THR A 394 -12.89 25.52 14.45
C THR A 394 -11.89 24.37 14.36
N PHE A 395 -11.27 23.96 15.46
CA PHE A 395 -10.38 22.82 15.53
C PHE A 395 -11.10 21.51 15.14
N PHE A 396 -12.31 21.27 15.65
CA PHE A 396 -13.07 20.07 15.29
C PHE A 396 -13.52 20.05 13.82
N VAL A 397 -13.94 21.19 13.27
CA VAL A 397 -14.27 21.31 11.84
C VAL A 397 -13.02 20.99 10.98
N GLY A 398 -11.87 21.56 11.35
CA GLY A 398 -10.59 21.23 10.71
C GLY A 398 -10.24 19.74 10.83
N PHE A 399 -10.45 19.13 11.99
CA PHE A 399 -10.23 17.70 12.18
C PHE A 399 -11.11 16.83 11.26
N ILE A 400 -12.38 17.15 11.14
CA ILE A 400 -13.31 16.46 10.23
C ILE A 400 -12.86 16.64 8.77
N ALA A 401 -12.52 17.86 8.36
CA ALA A 401 -12.00 18.13 7.01
C ALA A 401 -10.73 17.32 6.70
N PHE A 402 -9.81 17.21 7.67
CA PHE A 402 -8.64 16.35 7.54
C PHE A 402 -9.01 14.89 7.29
N GLN A 403 -10.02 14.38 8.00
CA GLN A 403 -10.46 13.00 7.84
C GLN A 403 -10.92 12.69 6.42
N PHE A 404 -11.73 13.57 5.83
CA PHE A 404 -12.17 13.41 4.44
C PHE A 404 -10.99 13.48 3.46
N LEU A 405 -10.09 14.45 3.64
CA LEU A 405 -8.89 14.60 2.80
C LEU A 405 -8.00 13.36 2.86
N ALA A 406 -7.70 12.88 4.07
CA ALA A 406 -6.84 11.72 4.28
C ALA A 406 -7.46 10.43 3.71
N ASN A 407 -8.76 10.20 3.93
CA ASN A 407 -9.48 9.07 3.34
C ASN A 407 -9.50 9.13 1.81
N PHE A 408 -9.75 10.31 1.23
CA PHE A 408 -9.68 10.50 -0.21
C PHE A 408 -8.31 10.09 -0.76
N MET A 409 -7.22 10.51 -0.12
CA MET A 409 -5.86 10.18 -0.55
C MET A 409 -5.56 8.67 -0.42
N VAL A 410 -5.96 8.05 0.69
CA VAL A 410 -5.77 6.60 0.91
C VAL A 410 -6.56 5.79 -0.11
N ILE A 411 -7.83 6.10 -0.33
CA ILE A 411 -8.69 5.40 -1.29
C ILE A 411 -8.14 5.59 -2.72
N ARG A 412 -7.72 6.79 -3.07
CA ARG A 412 -7.11 7.07 -4.38
C ARG A 412 -5.83 6.28 -4.59
N SER A 413 -4.96 6.17 -3.58
CA SER A 413 -3.71 5.41 -3.67
C SER A 413 -3.92 3.89 -3.71
N SER A 414 -5.01 3.37 -3.13
CA SER A 414 -5.31 1.94 -3.13
C SER A 414 -6.08 1.46 -4.36
N ASN A 415 -6.53 2.37 -5.22
CA ASN A 415 -7.31 2.08 -6.43
C ASN A 415 -6.62 2.60 -7.71
N ARG A 416 -5.36 3.05 -7.59
CA ARG A 416 -4.44 3.27 -8.70
C ARG A 416 -3.56 2.03 -8.87
#